data_ba6ce96222ff1c2157a99a52af85d83a
#
_entry.id   ba6ce96222ff1c2157a99a52af85d83a
#
_cell.length_a   1.000
_cell.length_b   1.000
_cell.length_c   1.000
_cell.angle_alpha   90.00
_cell.angle_beta   90.00
_cell.angle_gamma   90.00
#
_symmetry.space_group_name_H-M   'P 1'
#
loop_
_entity.id
_entity.type
_entity.pdbx_description
1 polymer ?
#
loop_
_entity_poly.entity_id
_entity_poly.type
_entity_poly.pdbx_seq_one_letter_code
_entity_poly.pdbx_strand_id
1 'polypeptide(L)'
;MSNIDWFKESLSIQPVSRYVEVQGKKIHYLVWGSEEKPGLFFIHGYSAHAHWWDFVAPAFIDKYCAVAIDLSGSGESDHRDHYSQEIFADEIKAVCTDMNWKQADFISHSMGGSISLNATSIYPDLFNSLTLLDSIVVLPPDKVRNFSSNKSMIRADFIYDDKDAAMSSFRLIPP
;
A
#
# COMPACT_ATOMS: atom_id res chain seq x y z
N MET A 1 29.09 7.70 -3.42
CA MET A 1 28.26 7.33 -2.25
C MET A 1 28.24 5.82 -2.15
N SER A 2 28.48 5.24 -0.97
CA SER A 2 28.35 3.79 -0.78
C SER A 2 26.87 3.39 -0.88
N ASN A 3 26.57 2.15 -1.30
CA ASN A 3 25.19 1.66 -1.42
C ASN A 3 24.40 1.67 -0.09
N ILE A 4 25.07 1.86 1.03
CA ILE A 4 24.44 1.91 2.37
C ILE A 4 24.03 3.35 2.75
N ASP A 5 24.67 4.36 2.18
CA ASP A 5 24.43 5.75 2.57
C ASP A 5 23.06 6.26 2.09
N TRP A 6 22.66 5.96 0.84
CA TRP A 6 21.35 6.36 0.32
C TRP A 6 20.18 5.77 1.11
N PHE A 7 20.30 4.52 1.56
CA PHE A 7 19.24 3.85 2.33
C PHE A 7 19.04 4.52 3.71
N LYS A 8 20.14 4.80 4.41
CA LYS A 8 20.10 5.52 5.68
C LYS A 8 19.57 6.94 5.51
N GLU A 9 19.98 7.61 4.46
CA GLU A 9 19.51 8.95 4.11
C GLU A 9 18.00 8.94 3.85
N SER A 10 17.50 8.01 3.04
CA SER A 10 16.05 7.84 2.81
C SER A 10 15.29 7.61 4.11
N LEU A 11 15.74 6.69 4.96
CA LEU A 11 15.08 6.40 6.25
C LEU A 11 15.16 7.57 7.24
N SER A 12 16.04 8.55 7.05
CA SER A 12 16.07 9.76 7.88
C SER A 12 14.97 10.75 7.56
N ILE A 13 14.36 10.64 6.38
CA ILE A 13 13.26 11.50 5.93
C ILE A 13 11.93 10.92 6.43
N GLN A 14 11.47 11.43 7.56
CA GLN A 14 10.27 10.92 8.20
C GLN A 14 9.00 11.40 7.49
N PRO A 15 8.00 10.53 7.27
CA PRO A 15 6.70 10.93 6.74
C PRO A 15 5.85 11.64 7.78
N VAL A 16 4.83 12.32 7.29
CA VAL A 16 3.69 12.77 8.11
C VAL A 16 2.62 11.69 8.07
N SER A 17 2.24 11.19 9.25
CA SER A 17 1.14 10.23 9.43
C SER A 17 -0.20 10.96 9.41
N ARG A 18 -1.16 10.45 8.64
CA ARG A 18 -2.52 11.00 8.49
C ARG A 18 -3.56 9.90 8.46
N TYR A 19 -4.82 10.31 8.66
CA TYR A 19 -5.98 9.42 8.62
C TYR A 19 -7.12 10.06 7.83
N VAL A 20 -7.85 9.24 7.09
CA VAL A 20 -9.11 9.59 6.47
C VAL A 20 -10.18 8.58 6.88
N GLU A 21 -11.43 9.01 6.97
CA GLU A 21 -12.53 8.10 7.29
C GLU A 21 -13.20 7.59 6.01
N VAL A 22 -13.38 6.26 5.92
CA VAL A 22 -14.07 5.60 4.82
C VAL A 22 -15.07 4.60 5.38
N GLN A 23 -16.37 4.86 5.21
CA GLN A 23 -17.45 3.99 5.68
C GLN A 23 -17.32 3.66 7.17
N GLY A 24 -17.04 4.69 8.01
CA GLY A 24 -16.92 4.56 9.46
C GLY A 24 -15.63 3.87 9.94
N LYS A 25 -14.63 3.72 9.09
CA LYS A 25 -13.32 3.15 9.42
C LYS A 25 -12.22 4.16 9.13
N LYS A 26 -11.24 4.26 10.04
CA LYS A 26 -10.05 5.09 9.86
C LYS A 26 -9.06 4.38 8.96
N ILE A 27 -8.64 5.06 7.92
CA ILE A 27 -7.63 4.59 6.96
C ILE A 27 -6.41 5.46 7.11
N HIS A 28 -5.31 4.84 7.50
CA HIS A 28 -4.02 5.48 7.70
C HIS A 28 -3.27 5.63 6.38
N TYR A 29 -2.51 6.72 6.28
CA TYR A 29 -1.55 6.89 5.18
C TYR A 29 -0.39 7.80 5.60
N LEU A 30 0.72 7.64 4.91
CA LEU A 30 1.97 8.38 5.10
C LEU A 30 2.19 9.36 3.95
N VAL A 31 2.72 10.53 4.26
CA VAL A 31 2.98 11.61 3.28
C VAL A 31 4.43 12.05 3.37
N TRP A 32 5.14 12.09 2.25
CA TRP A 32 6.48 12.66 2.11
C TRP A 32 6.50 13.78 1.08
N GLY A 33 7.28 14.80 1.34
CA GLY A 33 7.50 15.92 0.42
C GLY A 33 6.44 17.02 0.52
N SER A 34 6.40 17.91 -0.48
CA SER A 34 5.50 19.06 -0.51
C SER A 34 4.19 18.73 -1.21
N GLU A 35 3.07 19.10 -0.60
CA GLU A 35 1.72 18.88 -1.16
C GLU A 35 1.40 19.74 -2.39
N GLU A 36 2.25 20.72 -2.70
CA GLU A 36 2.14 21.54 -3.92
C GLU A 36 2.60 20.78 -5.18
N LYS A 37 3.28 19.63 -5.01
CA LYS A 37 3.81 18.83 -6.10
C LYS A 37 2.78 17.81 -6.60
N PRO A 38 2.95 17.30 -7.85
CA PRO A 38 2.12 16.20 -8.35
C PRO A 38 2.11 15.00 -7.40
N GLY A 39 0.98 14.31 -7.33
CA GLY A 39 0.82 13.16 -6.46
C GLY A 39 1.47 11.89 -7.01
N LEU A 40 2.17 11.16 -6.14
CA LEU A 40 2.68 9.82 -6.39
C LEU A 40 2.18 8.89 -5.29
N PHE A 41 1.33 7.94 -5.64
CA PHE A 41 0.61 7.08 -4.70
C PHE A 41 1.18 5.66 -4.68
N PHE A 42 1.60 5.19 -3.53
CA PHE A 42 2.13 3.85 -3.31
C PHE A 42 1.10 2.94 -2.65
N ILE A 43 0.89 1.75 -3.22
CA ILE A 43 -0.03 0.74 -2.69
C ILE A 43 0.73 -0.56 -2.44
N HIS A 44 0.67 -1.03 -1.19
CA HIS A 44 1.41 -2.20 -0.74
C HIS A 44 0.78 -3.54 -1.16
N GLY A 45 1.54 -4.62 -1.05
CA GLY A 45 1.10 -5.98 -1.28
C GLY A 45 0.48 -6.65 -0.05
N TYR A 46 0.15 -7.94 -0.18
CA TYR A 46 -0.37 -8.76 0.91
C TYR A 46 0.63 -8.85 2.07
N SER A 47 0.13 -8.78 3.31
CA SER A 47 0.94 -8.79 4.55
C SER A 47 2.02 -7.69 4.61
N ALA A 48 1.83 -6.60 3.89
CA ALA A 48 2.65 -5.40 3.94
C ALA A 48 1.84 -4.21 4.47
N HIS A 49 2.45 -3.05 4.55
CA HIS A 49 1.85 -1.81 5.03
C HIS A 49 2.61 -0.60 4.47
N ALA A 50 2.14 0.62 4.74
CA ALA A 50 2.68 1.87 4.17
C ALA A 50 4.18 2.05 4.42
N HIS A 51 4.71 1.65 5.58
CA HIS A 51 6.12 1.76 5.92
C HIS A 51 7.06 0.89 5.06
N TRP A 52 6.52 0.00 4.21
CA TRP A 52 7.33 -0.69 3.18
C TRP A 52 7.95 0.29 2.18
N TRP A 53 7.41 1.50 2.12
CA TRP A 53 7.85 2.53 1.18
C TRP A 53 8.79 3.57 1.80
N ASP A 54 9.13 3.46 3.10
CA ASP A 54 9.96 4.42 3.84
C ASP A 54 11.32 4.68 3.19
N PHE A 55 11.90 3.68 2.55
CA PHE A 55 13.19 3.81 1.88
C PHE A 55 13.09 4.13 0.39
N VAL A 56 11.90 4.03 -0.20
CA VAL A 56 11.65 4.27 -1.64
C VAL A 56 11.01 5.63 -1.87
N ALA A 57 9.94 5.95 -1.13
CA ALA A 57 9.18 7.17 -1.31
C ALA A 57 10.03 8.46 -1.22
N PRO A 58 11.02 8.57 -0.31
CA PRO A 58 11.88 9.75 -0.24
C PRO A 58 12.68 10.05 -1.52
N ALA A 59 12.96 9.05 -2.34
CA ALA A 59 13.69 9.26 -3.60
C ALA A 59 12.89 10.07 -4.64
N PHE A 60 11.59 10.25 -4.43
CA PHE A 60 10.70 10.94 -5.37
C PHE A 60 10.32 12.36 -4.93
N ILE A 61 10.61 12.76 -3.69
CA ILE A 61 10.10 14.02 -3.11
C ILE A 61 10.61 15.28 -3.80
N ASP A 62 11.67 15.20 -4.59
CA ASP A 62 12.12 16.34 -5.40
C ASP A 62 11.10 16.71 -6.49
N LYS A 63 10.33 15.74 -6.98
CA LYS A 63 9.39 15.92 -8.08
C LYS A 63 7.93 15.70 -7.70
N TYR A 64 7.67 14.93 -6.64
CA TYR A 64 6.34 14.48 -6.25
C TYR A 64 6.06 14.75 -4.77
N CYS A 65 4.78 14.84 -4.44
CA CYS A 65 4.27 14.53 -3.11
C CYS A 65 3.99 13.04 -3.08
N ALA A 66 4.76 12.28 -2.29
CA ALA A 66 4.64 10.84 -2.21
C ALA A 66 3.68 10.46 -1.07
N VAL A 67 2.74 9.58 -1.35
CA VAL A 67 1.77 9.03 -0.37
C VAL A 67 1.81 7.52 -0.38
N ALA A 68 1.77 6.89 0.78
CA ALA A 68 1.61 5.44 0.91
C ALA A 68 0.44 5.14 1.86
N ILE A 69 -0.52 4.34 1.40
CA ILE A 69 -1.69 3.95 2.18
C ILE A 69 -1.44 2.66 2.96
N ASP A 70 -2.02 2.56 4.15
CA ASP A 70 -2.37 1.29 4.78
C ASP A 70 -3.79 0.93 4.35
N LEU A 71 -3.94 -0.06 3.49
CA LEU A 71 -5.28 -0.59 3.16
C LEU A 71 -5.94 -1.13 4.43
N SER A 72 -7.26 -1.05 4.55
CA SER A 72 -7.97 -1.53 5.73
C SER A 72 -7.55 -2.98 6.09
N GLY A 73 -7.33 -3.23 7.39
CA GLY A 73 -6.79 -4.49 7.90
C GLY A 73 -5.26 -4.61 7.84
N SER A 74 -4.55 -3.56 7.43
CA SER A 74 -3.09 -3.51 7.39
C SER A 74 -2.57 -2.29 8.16
N GLY A 75 -1.35 -2.38 8.68
CA GLY A 75 -0.66 -1.29 9.37
C GLY A 75 -1.48 -0.66 10.48
N GLU A 76 -1.68 0.65 10.42
CA GLU A 76 -2.44 1.44 11.40
C GLU A 76 -3.89 1.71 10.98
N SER A 77 -4.34 1.15 9.85
CA SER A 77 -5.73 1.23 9.42
C SER A 77 -6.64 0.27 10.18
N ASP A 78 -7.89 0.68 10.37
CA ASP A 78 -8.91 -0.13 11.02
C ASP A 78 -9.16 -1.44 10.26
N HIS A 79 -9.51 -2.48 11.02
CA HIS A 79 -10.06 -3.72 10.47
C HIS A 79 -11.53 -3.58 10.10
N ARG A 80 -11.98 -4.38 9.13
CA ARG A 80 -13.37 -4.47 8.67
C ARG A 80 -13.91 -5.87 8.85
N ASP A 81 -15.23 -5.99 9.00
CA ASP A 81 -15.92 -7.28 9.02
C ASP A 81 -16.00 -7.90 7.62
N HIS A 82 -15.91 -7.05 6.59
CA HIS A 82 -15.93 -7.46 5.19
C HIS A 82 -14.95 -6.63 4.37
N TYR A 83 -14.25 -7.28 3.45
CA TYR A 83 -13.31 -6.68 2.52
C TYR A 83 -13.75 -6.92 1.09
N SER A 84 -13.69 -5.92 0.24
CA SER A 84 -13.95 -6.04 -1.19
C SER A 84 -13.04 -5.13 -2.00
N GLN A 85 -12.95 -5.38 -3.29
CA GLN A 85 -12.17 -4.55 -4.22
C GLN A 85 -12.73 -3.12 -4.31
N GLU A 86 -14.04 -2.97 -4.19
CA GLU A 86 -14.73 -1.68 -4.20
C GLU A 86 -14.39 -0.86 -2.96
N ILE A 87 -14.36 -1.49 -1.78
CA ILE A 87 -13.95 -0.84 -0.54
C ILE A 87 -12.52 -0.30 -0.64
N PHE A 88 -11.58 -1.10 -1.13
CA PHE A 88 -10.22 -0.65 -1.33
C PHE A 88 -10.11 0.47 -2.37
N ALA A 89 -10.91 0.45 -3.43
CA ALA A 89 -10.98 1.54 -4.39
C ALA A 89 -11.50 2.84 -3.73
N ASP A 90 -12.51 2.75 -2.86
CA ASP A 90 -13.04 3.88 -2.10
C ASP A 90 -11.98 4.44 -1.14
N GLU A 91 -11.17 3.60 -0.50
CA GLU A 91 -10.06 4.02 0.37
C GLU A 91 -9.00 4.81 -0.42
N ILE A 92 -8.59 4.32 -1.58
CA ILE A 92 -7.66 5.01 -2.48
C ILE A 92 -8.23 6.39 -2.87
N LYS A 93 -9.49 6.43 -3.31
CA LYS A 93 -10.18 7.67 -3.68
C LYS A 93 -10.26 8.65 -2.52
N ALA A 94 -10.56 8.17 -1.31
CA ALA A 94 -10.69 9.01 -0.14
C ALA A 94 -9.36 9.69 0.21
N VAL A 95 -8.24 8.96 0.16
CA VAL A 95 -6.90 9.54 0.38
C VAL A 95 -6.57 10.57 -0.70
N CYS A 96 -6.83 10.28 -1.98
CA CYS A 96 -6.62 11.26 -3.05
C CYS A 96 -7.48 12.52 -2.86
N THR A 97 -8.72 12.36 -2.37
CA THR A 97 -9.61 13.48 -2.08
C THR A 97 -9.09 14.33 -0.92
N ASP A 98 -8.60 13.71 0.16
CA ASP A 98 -8.01 14.39 1.31
C ASP A 98 -6.75 15.17 0.92
N MET A 99 -5.96 14.62 0.00
CA MET A 99 -4.78 15.28 -0.60
C MET A 99 -5.14 16.34 -1.67
N ASN A 100 -6.42 16.59 -1.94
CA ASN A 100 -6.91 17.46 -3.02
C ASN A 100 -6.39 17.08 -4.42
N TRP A 101 -6.10 15.81 -4.66
CA TRP A 101 -5.64 15.34 -5.96
C TRP A 101 -6.81 14.98 -6.88
N LYS A 102 -6.83 15.60 -8.05
CA LYS A 102 -7.77 15.21 -9.13
C LYS A 102 -7.29 13.93 -9.81
N GLN A 103 -5.98 13.78 -9.93
CA GLN A 103 -5.30 12.61 -10.50
C GLN A 103 -3.91 12.48 -9.88
N ALA A 104 -3.36 11.28 -9.88
CA ALA A 104 -2.01 10.98 -9.41
C ALA A 104 -1.34 9.89 -10.26
N ASP A 105 -0.03 9.77 -10.14
CA ASP A 105 0.72 8.60 -10.61
C ASP A 105 0.70 7.52 -9.52
N PHE A 106 0.54 6.26 -9.91
CA PHE A 106 0.42 5.14 -8.98
C PHE A 106 1.54 4.13 -9.15
N ILE A 107 2.08 3.64 -8.04
CA ILE A 107 3.02 2.51 -7.96
C ILE A 107 2.42 1.48 -7.01
N SER A 108 2.15 0.29 -7.51
CA SER A 108 1.41 -0.74 -6.77
C SER A 108 2.14 -2.07 -6.83
N HIS A 109 2.31 -2.69 -5.66
CA HIS A 109 3.02 -3.96 -5.53
C HIS A 109 2.07 -5.13 -5.30
N SER A 110 2.28 -6.24 -6.03
CA SER A 110 1.63 -7.54 -5.79
C SER A 110 0.09 -7.43 -5.70
N MET A 111 -0.53 -7.73 -4.56
CA MET A 111 -1.98 -7.60 -4.31
C MET A 111 -2.46 -6.15 -4.57
N GLY A 112 -1.68 -5.14 -4.18
CA GLY A 112 -1.99 -3.73 -4.44
C GLY A 112 -2.16 -3.43 -5.92
N GLY A 113 -1.44 -4.12 -6.80
CA GLY A 113 -1.62 -3.98 -8.25
C GLY A 113 -2.98 -4.47 -8.73
N SER A 114 -3.46 -5.59 -8.22
CA SER A 114 -4.82 -6.09 -8.52
C SER A 114 -5.89 -5.12 -8.03
N ILE A 115 -5.71 -4.57 -6.83
CA ILE A 115 -6.59 -3.55 -6.25
C ILE A 115 -6.60 -2.28 -7.11
N SER A 116 -5.42 -1.80 -7.52
CA SER A 116 -5.29 -0.61 -8.37
C SER A 116 -5.92 -0.81 -9.74
N LEU A 117 -5.76 -1.98 -10.36
CA LEU A 117 -6.42 -2.31 -11.63
C LEU A 117 -7.96 -2.25 -11.50
N ASN A 118 -8.50 -2.77 -10.39
CA ASN A 118 -9.93 -2.65 -10.14
C ASN A 118 -10.32 -1.18 -9.91
N ALA A 119 -9.55 -0.43 -9.12
CA ALA A 119 -9.81 0.98 -8.87
C ALA A 119 -9.77 1.83 -10.15
N THR A 120 -8.91 1.52 -11.15
CA THR A 120 -8.93 2.21 -12.44
C THR A 120 -10.23 1.97 -13.22
N SER A 121 -10.89 0.84 -13.03
CA SER A 121 -12.19 0.58 -13.68
C SER A 121 -13.35 1.35 -13.03
N ILE A 122 -13.24 1.68 -11.74
CA ILE A 122 -14.25 2.40 -10.97
C ILE A 122 -14.04 3.91 -11.05
N TYR A 123 -12.78 4.34 -10.93
CA TYR A 123 -12.35 5.75 -10.88
C TYR A 123 -11.25 6.05 -11.90
N PRO A 124 -11.51 5.90 -13.23
CA PRO A 124 -10.46 6.03 -14.25
C PRO A 124 -9.76 7.40 -14.26
N ASP A 125 -10.49 8.47 -13.97
CA ASP A 125 -9.96 9.85 -13.99
C ASP A 125 -8.97 10.13 -12.85
N LEU A 126 -8.89 9.24 -11.85
CA LEU A 126 -7.98 9.39 -10.74
C LEU A 126 -6.54 9.00 -11.10
N PHE A 127 -6.37 8.17 -12.11
CA PHE A 127 -5.09 7.60 -12.51
C PHE A 127 -4.48 8.33 -13.70
N ASN A 128 -3.40 9.08 -13.46
CA ASN A 128 -2.58 9.62 -14.55
C ASN A 128 -1.72 8.51 -15.16
N SER A 129 -1.12 7.67 -14.31
CA SER A 129 -0.39 6.47 -14.70
C SER A 129 -0.49 5.39 -13.62
N LEU A 130 -0.25 4.12 -13.99
CA LEU A 130 -0.20 3.00 -13.06
C LEU A 130 1.01 2.11 -13.39
N THR A 131 1.94 2.04 -12.46
CA THR A 131 3.10 1.12 -12.51
C THR A 131 2.82 -0.08 -11.61
N LEU A 132 2.90 -1.28 -12.18
CA LEU A 132 2.68 -2.55 -11.48
C LEU A 132 4.01 -3.24 -11.21
N LEU A 133 4.31 -3.47 -9.94
CA LEU A 133 5.50 -4.16 -9.48
C LEU A 133 5.12 -5.57 -9.02
N ASP A 134 5.61 -6.59 -9.74
CA ASP A 134 5.39 -8.01 -9.41
C ASP A 134 3.92 -8.36 -9.12
N SER A 135 3.02 -7.85 -9.96
CA SER A 135 1.57 -8.00 -9.80
C SER A 135 0.99 -9.01 -10.77
N ILE A 136 0.02 -9.79 -10.32
CA ILE A 136 -0.71 -10.71 -11.18
C ILE A 136 -1.82 -9.93 -11.90
N VAL A 137 -1.62 -9.67 -13.19
CA VAL A 137 -2.58 -8.93 -14.02
C VAL A 137 -3.66 -9.85 -14.58
N VAL A 138 -3.29 -11.09 -14.95
CA VAL A 138 -4.20 -12.10 -15.48
C VAL A 138 -3.87 -13.45 -14.86
N LEU A 139 -4.83 -14.04 -14.19
CA LEU A 139 -4.72 -15.45 -13.76
C LEU A 139 -5.24 -16.38 -14.85
N PRO A 140 -4.47 -17.40 -15.26
CA PRO A 140 -5.00 -18.46 -16.09
C PRO A 140 -6.25 -19.07 -15.45
N PRO A 141 -7.29 -19.43 -16.24
CA PRO A 141 -8.57 -19.92 -15.72
C PRO A 141 -8.46 -21.13 -14.77
N ASP A 142 -7.45 -21.98 -14.98
CA ASP A 142 -7.15 -23.14 -14.14
C ASP A 142 -6.58 -22.74 -12.76
N LYS A 143 -5.88 -21.61 -12.67
CA LYS A 143 -5.32 -21.10 -11.42
C LYS A 143 -6.32 -20.27 -10.62
N VAL A 144 -7.29 -19.63 -11.27
CA VAL A 144 -8.36 -18.87 -10.57
C VAL A 144 -9.14 -19.78 -9.62
N ARG A 145 -9.48 -21.00 -10.05
CA ARG A 145 -10.21 -21.98 -9.22
C ARG A 145 -9.41 -22.40 -7.98
N ASN A 146 -8.09 -22.51 -8.09
CA ASN A 146 -7.22 -22.95 -7.00
C ASN A 146 -6.92 -21.79 -6.02
N PHE A 147 -6.96 -20.55 -6.47
CA PHE A 147 -6.71 -19.38 -5.63
C PHE A 147 -7.85 -19.13 -4.63
N SER A 148 -9.09 -19.34 -5.06
CA SER A 148 -10.29 -19.20 -4.20
C SER A 148 -10.47 -20.34 -3.18
N SER A 149 -9.80 -21.50 -3.38
CA SER A 149 -9.93 -22.68 -2.52
C SER A 149 -8.82 -22.84 -1.48
N ASN A 150 -7.72 -22.08 -1.59
CA ASN A 150 -6.59 -22.18 -0.67
C ASN A 150 -6.81 -21.39 0.61
N LYS A 151 -7.65 -21.93 1.51
CA LYS A 151 -7.77 -21.45 2.91
C LYS A 151 -6.44 -21.46 3.69
N SER A 152 -5.40 -22.11 3.16
CA SER A 152 -4.10 -22.26 3.82
C SER A 152 -3.19 -21.01 3.71
N MET A 153 -3.56 -20.01 2.92
CA MET A 153 -2.80 -18.75 2.86
C MET A 153 -3.18 -17.75 3.98
N ILE A 154 -4.28 -18.01 4.69
CA ILE A 154 -4.59 -17.26 5.92
C ILE A 154 -3.74 -17.91 7.01
N ARG A 155 -2.58 -17.35 7.31
CA ARG A 155 -1.90 -17.66 8.57
C ARG A 155 -2.89 -17.36 9.68
N ALA A 156 -3.06 -18.30 10.62
CA ALA A 156 -3.77 -18.04 11.86
C ALA A 156 -3.21 -16.72 12.44
N ASP A 157 -4.09 -15.84 12.89
CA ASP A 157 -3.71 -14.59 13.53
C ASP A 157 -2.80 -14.91 14.71
N PHE A 158 -1.49 -14.78 14.52
CA PHE A 158 -0.52 -14.88 15.60
C PHE A 158 -0.41 -13.50 16.22
N ILE A 159 -0.98 -13.38 17.41
CA ILE A 159 -0.74 -12.24 18.28
C ILE A 159 0.53 -12.55 19.07
N TYR A 160 1.53 -11.70 18.94
CA TYR A 160 2.77 -11.79 19.69
C TYR A 160 2.66 -10.90 20.92
N ASP A 161 3.27 -11.34 22.04
CA ASP A 161 3.24 -10.61 23.30
C ASP A 161 3.93 -9.24 23.21
N ASP A 162 4.96 -9.14 22.34
CA ASP A 162 5.69 -7.91 22.08
C ASP A 162 6.38 -7.92 20.71
N LYS A 163 6.99 -6.79 20.33
CA LYS A 163 7.70 -6.61 19.08
C LYS A 163 8.89 -7.55 18.92
N ASP A 164 9.62 -7.84 19.98
CA ASP A 164 10.82 -8.67 19.92
C ASP A 164 10.43 -10.13 19.66
N ALA A 165 9.34 -10.60 20.25
CA ALA A 165 8.76 -11.92 19.96
C ALA A 165 8.34 -12.01 18.49
N ALA A 166 7.66 -10.99 17.96
CA ALA A 166 7.30 -10.93 16.54
C ALA A 166 8.54 -10.94 15.63
N MET A 167 9.53 -10.14 15.92
CA MET A 167 10.78 -10.08 15.13
C MET A 167 11.56 -11.40 15.17
N SER A 168 11.62 -12.06 16.32
CA SER A 168 12.31 -13.36 16.45
C SER A 168 11.66 -14.48 15.67
N SER A 169 10.36 -14.38 15.41
CA SER A 169 9.59 -15.34 14.62
C SER A 169 9.65 -15.09 13.11
N PHE A 170 10.10 -13.90 12.70
CA PHE A 170 10.19 -13.52 11.30
C PHE A 170 11.25 -14.37 10.56
N ARG A 171 10.86 -14.88 9.40
CA ARG A 171 11.74 -15.66 8.52
C ARG A 171 11.70 -15.10 7.11
N LEU A 172 12.87 -14.84 6.55
CA LEU A 172 13.01 -14.54 5.13
C LEU A 172 12.76 -15.83 4.32
N ILE A 173 12.02 -15.70 3.23
CA ILE A 173 11.81 -16.79 2.27
C ILE A 173 12.31 -16.26 0.92
N PRO A 174 13.26 -16.96 0.28
CA PRO A 174 13.99 -18.17 0.72
C PRO A 174 14.97 -17.90 1.87
N PRO A 175 15.37 -18.94 2.63
CA PRO A 175 16.31 -18.82 3.74
C PRO A 175 17.70 -18.44 3.26
#